data_7d1059575061ed9af729fa84fb19485d
#
_entry.id   7d1059575061ed9af729fa84fb19485d
#
_cell.length_a   1.000
_cell.length_b   1.000
_cell.length_c   1.000
_cell.angle_alpha   90.00
_cell.angle_beta   90.00
_cell.angle_gamma   90.00
#
_symmetry.space_group_name_H-M   'P 1'
#
loop_
_entity.id
_entity.type
_entity.pdbx_description
1 polymer ?
#
loop_
_entity_poly.entity_id
_entity_poly.type
_entity_poly.pdbx_seq_one_letter_code
_entity_poly.pdbx_strand_id
1 'polypeptide(L)'
;MDFYEIIITPDAEADLFEIRDYIAYTLLVPDIALNYIRAIRSEIQKLTYMASSIAPVDREPWHSRGVRKIIAKNFYIYYRPDDASAKVYILNVIYAKRDQLRALKNMNLHD
;
A
#
# COMPACT_ATOMS: atom_id res chain seq x y z
N MET A 1 -10.86 19.36 -8.38
CA MET A 1 -10.58 17.99 -8.73
C MET A 1 -9.28 17.56 -8.13
N ASP A 2 -9.29 16.46 -7.46
CA ASP A 2 -8.12 16.03 -6.71
C ASP A 2 -7.24 15.14 -7.56
N PHE A 3 -6.00 15.52 -7.63
CA PHE A 3 -5.00 14.85 -8.43
C PHE A 3 -3.74 14.73 -7.56
N TYR A 4 -3.38 13.50 -7.21
CA TYR A 4 -2.29 13.26 -6.27
C TYR A 4 -1.06 12.72 -6.99
N GLU A 5 0.10 13.22 -6.58
CA GLU A 5 1.37 12.60 -6.93
C GLU A 5 1.58 11.37 -6.06
N ILE A 6 1.89 10.23 -6.66
CA ILE A 6 2.14 8.98 -5.93
C ILE A 6 3.58 8.95 -5.43
N ILE A 7 3.74 8.79 -4.13
CA ILE A 7 5.06 8.60 -3.49
C ILE A 7 5.10 7.20 -2.91
N ILE A 8 5.88 6.32 -3.52
CA ILE A 8 6.09 4.98 -2.97
C ILE A 8 7.24 5.07 -1.98
N THR A 9 6.94 4.90 -0.69
CA THR A 9 7.95 5.00 0.36
C THR A 9 8.97 3.87 0.26
N PRO A 10 10.16 4.05 0.84
CA PRO A 10 11.15 2.96 0.87
C PRO A 10 10.61 1.67 1.49
N ASP A 11 9.79 1.78 2.54
CA ASP A 11 9.19 0.60 3.18
C ASP A 11 8.26 -0.14 2.23
N ALA A 12 7.42 0.59 1.49
CA ALA A 12 6.51 -0.02 0.51
C ALA A 12 7.30 -0.66 -0.63
N GLU A 13 8.35 -0.01 -1.11
CA GLU A 13 9.19 -0.58 -2.17
C GLU A 13 9.88 -1.86 -1.70
N ALA A 14 10.39 -1.88 -0.47
CA ALA A 14 10.96 -3.08 0.14
C ALA A 14 9.94 -4.21 0.22
N ASP A 15 8.70 -3.89 0.61
CA ASP A 15 7.63 -4.88 0.64
C ASP A 15 7.37 -5.50 -0.73
N LEU A 16 7.36 -4.67 -1.78
CA LEU A 16 7.16 -5.17 -3.14
C LEU A 16 8.28 -6.10 -3.59
N PHE A 17 9.52 -5.77 -3.26
CA PHE A 17 10.65 -6.66 -3.57
C PHE A 17 10.56 -7.98 -2.80
N GLU A 18 10.17 -7.96 -1.53
CA GLU A 18 9.98 -9.17 -0.74
C GLU A 18 8.88 -10.06 -1.33
N ILE A 19 7.77 -9.48 -1.73
CA ILE A 19 6.66 -10.21 -2.35
C ILE A 19 7.12 -10.86 -3.63
N ARG A 20 7.83 -10.11 -4.49
CA ARG A 20 8.37 -10.63 -5.73
C ARG A 20 9.29 -11.81 -5.50
N ASP A 21 10.24 -11.65 -4.58
CA ASP A 21 11.24 -12.68 -4.30
C ASP A 21 10.61 -13.93 -3.69
N TYR A 22 9.64 -13.77 -2.81
CA TYR A 22 8.94 -14.89 -2.21
C TYR A 22 8.22 -15.72 -3.29
N ILE A 23 7.48 -15.08 -4.17
CA ILE A 23 6.74 -15.77 -5.23
C ILE A 23 7.70 -16.39 -6.25
N ALA A 24 8.74 -15.67 -6.65
CA ALA A 24 9.67 -16.13 -7.67
C ALA A 24 10.55 -17.27 -7.19
N TYR A 25 11.09 -17.17 -5.96
CA TYR A 25 12.15 -18.08 -5.50
C TYR A 25 11.67 -19.08 -4.47
N THR A 26 10.72 -18.74 -3.61
CA THR A 26 10.18 -19.66 -2.62
C THR A 26 9.08 -20.52 -3.23
N LEU A 27 8.17 -19.91 -3.98
CA LEU A 27 7.09 -20.63 -4.65
C LEU A 27 7.50 -21.12 -6.05
N LEU A 28 8.66 -20.72 -6.56
CA LEU A 28 9.25 -21.14 -7.83
C LEU A 28 8.36 -20.82 -9.05
N VAL A 29 7.67 -19.68 -9.04
CA VAL A 29 6.78 -19.25 -10.13
C VAL A 29 7.11 -17.80 -10.55
N PRO A 30 8.27 -17.56 -11.17
CA PRO A 30 8.72 -16.17 -11.45
C PRO A 30 7.79 -15.38 -12.37
N ASP A 31 7.11 -16.01 -13.31
CA ASP A 31 6.16 -15.31 -14.18
C ASP A 31 4.95 -14.80 -13.39
N ILE A 32 4.50 -15.58 -12.42
CA ILE A 32 3.40 -15.16 -11.53
C ILE A 32 3.84 -14.01 -10.64
N ALA A 33 5.11 -14.05 -10.16
CA ALA A 33 5.65 -12.95 -9.36
C ALA A 33 5.54 -11.62 -10.10
N LEU A 34 5.93 -11.59 -11.37
CA LEU A 34 5.87 -10.38 -12.18
C LEU A 34 4.43 -9.89 -12.35
N ASN A 35 3.50 -10.81 -12.60
CA ASN A 35 2.09 -10.47 -12.75
C ASN A 35 1.49 -9.91 -11.46
N TYR A 36 1.86 -10.44 -10.30
CA TYR A 36 1.40 -9.93 -9.00
C TYR A 36 1.90 -8.50 -8.76
N ILE A 37 3.18 -8.26 -9.01
CA ILE A 37 3.76 -6.91 -8.82
C ILE A 37 3.11 -5.91 -9.77
N ARG A 38 2.88 -6.28 -11.02
CA ARG A 38 2.21 -5.39 -11.98
C ARG A 38 0.78 -5.06 -11.53
N ALA A 39 0.04 -6.06 -11.03
CA ALA A 39 -1.32 -5.84 -10.55
C ALA A 39 -1.35 -4.90 -9.34
N ILE A 40 -0.44 -5.10 -8.39
CA ILE A 40 -0.34 -4.24 -7.21
C ILE A 40 0.01 -2.81 -7.61
N ARG A 41 0.99 -2.62 -8.48
CA ARG A 41 1.39 -1.29 -8.95
C ARG A 41 0.27 -0.61 -9.73
N SER A 42 -0.51 -1.36 -10.50
CA SER A 42 -1.67 -0.83 -11.22
C SER A 42 -2.73 -0.27 -10.26
N GLU A 43 -3.00 -0.98 -9.16
CA GLU A 43 -3.94 -0.49 -8.15
C GLU A 43 -3.41 0.75 -7.43
N ILE A 44 -2.10 0.80 -7.17
CA ILE A 44 -1.47 1.99 -6.60
C ILE A 44 -1.68 3.20 -7.51
N GLN A 45 -1.49 3.05 -8.82
CA GLN A 45 -1.61 4.17 -9.76
C GLN A 45 -3.02 4.77 -9.80
N LYS A 46 -4.05 3.99 -9.53
CA LYS A 46 -5.42 4.49 -9.46
C LYS A 46 -5.62 5.52 -8.35
N LEU A 47 -4.77 5.49 -7.33
CA LEU A 47 -4.85 6.43 -6.21
C LEU A 47 -4.54 7.87 -6.62
N THR A 48 -3.97 8.10 -7.79
CA THR A 48 -3.82 9.45 -8.34
C THR A 48 -5.15 10.20 -8.35
N TYR A 49 -6.26 9.51 -8.62
CA TYR A 49 -7.59 10.12 -8.69
C TYR A 49 -8.52 9.68 -7.57
N MET A 50 -8.21 8.59 -6.87
CA MET A 50 -9.14 7.94 -5.96
C MET A 50 -8.74 8.02 -4.49
N ALA A 51 -7.60 8.62 -4.17
CA ALA A 51 -7.04 8.55 -2.82
C ALA A 51 -8.01 9.00 -1.73
N SER A 52 -8.73 10.10 -1.95
CA SER A 52 -9.66 10.64 -0.97
C SER A 52 -11.05 10.02 -1.03
N SER A 53 -11.34 9.17 -2.02
CA SER A 53 -12.65 8.52 -2.17
C SER A 53 -12.87 7.38 -1.19
N ILE A 54 -11.81 6.87 -0.59
CA ILE A 54 -11.83 5.70 0.29
C ILE A 54 -11.74 6.20 1.73
N ALA A 55 -12.64 5.73 2.59
CA ALA A 55 -12.65 6.16 3.97
C ALA A 55 -11.40 5.68 4.71
N PRO A 56 -10.92 6.44 5.72
CA PRO A 56 -9.83 5.96 6.57
C PRO A 56 -10.20 4.66 7.27
N VAL A 57 -9.18 3.88 7.67
CA VAL A 57 -9.39 2.67 8.45
C VAL A 57 -10.11 2.99 9.75
N ASP A 58 -10.87 2.04 10.31
CA ASP A 58 -11.71 2.30 11.48
C ASP A 58 -10.92 2.47 12.78
N ARG A 59 -9.73 1.92 12.86
CA ARG A 59 -8.95 1.87 14.10
C ARG A 59 -8.21 3.17 14.38
N GLU A 60 -8.28 3.66 15.61
CA GLU A 60 -7.43 4.74 16.08
C GLU A 60 -6.09 4.20 16.56
N PRO A 61 -4.99 4.97 16.46
CA PRO A 61 -4.95 6.38 15.99
C PRO A 61 -4.90 6.55 14.45
N TRP A 62 -4.89 5.48 13.71
CA TRP A 62 -4.70 5.52 12.25
C TRP A 62 -5.86 6.18 11.53
N HIS A 63 -7.09 6.02 12.03
CA HIS A 63 -8.26 6.70 11.47
C HIS A 63 -8.05 8.21 11.47
N SER A 64 -7.74 8.79 12.62
CA SER A 64 -7.56 10.24 12.76
C SER A 64 -6.34 10.75 11.99
N ARG A 65 -5.38 9.88 11.72
CA ARG A 65 -4.17 10.23 10.96
C ARG A 65 -4.34 10.02 9.46
N GLY A 66 -5.54 9.65 9.02
CA GLY A 66 -5.88 9.55 7.61
C GLY A 66 -5.33 8.33 6.89
N VAL A 67 -4.95 7.30 7.61
CA VAL A 67 -4.47 6.05 7.01
C VAL A 67 -5.63 5.31 6.36
N ARG A 68 -5.44 4.89 5.11
CA ARG A 68 -6.43 4.17 4.31
C ARG A 68 -5.80 2.93 3.72
N LYS A 69 -6.62 2.03 3.19
CA LYS A 69 -6.11 0.84 2.53
C LYS A 69 -7.01 0.44 1.36
N ILE A 70 -6.38 -0.15 0.36
CA ILE A 70 -7.05 -0.86 -0.73
C ILE A 70 -6.48 -2.27 -0.77
N ILE A 71 -7.14 -3.15 -1.52
CA ILE A 71 -6.69 -4.54 -1.66
C ILE A 71 -6.34 -4.84 -3.12
N ALA A 72 -5.26 -5.58 -3.33
CA ALA A 72 -4.88 -6.11 -4.63
C ALA A 72 -4.18 -7.45 -4.42
N LYS A 73 -4.62 -8.50 -5.11
CA LYS A 73 -3.97 -9.82 -5.08
C LYS A 73 -3.73 -10.36 -3.66
N ASN A 74 -4.70 -10.18 -2.75
CA ASN A 74 -4.61 -10.61 -1.34
C ASN A 74 -3.59 -9.84 -0.52
N PHE A 75 -3.21 -8.66 -0.96
CA PHE A 75 -2.37 -7.73 -0.20
C PHE A 75 -3.13 -6.47 0.08
N TYR A 76 -3.01 -5.94 1.30
CA TYR A 76 -3.49 -4.60 1.61
C TYR A 76 -2.40 -3.59 1.29
N ILE A 77 -2.78 -2.55 0.54
CA ILE A 77 -1.91 -1.43 0.24
C ILE A 77 -2.33 -0.29 1.16
N TYR A 78 -1.54 -0.03 2.20
CA TYR A 78 -1.79 1.07 3.12
C TYR A 78 -1.22 2.35 2.57
N TYR A 79 -2.00 3.41 2.65
CA TYR A 79 -1.57 4.71 2.13
C TYR A 79 -2.16 5.85 2.94
N ARG A 80 -1.59 7.03 2.79
CA ARG A 80 -2.05 8.24 3.45
C ARG A 80 -1.98 9.41 2.48
N PRO A 81 -3.13 10.01 2.10
CA PRO A 81 -3.10 11.22 1.29
C PRO A 81 -2.69 12.42 2.13
N ASP A 82 -1.95 13.32 1.50
CA ASP A 82 -1.59 14.62 2.04
C ASP A 82 -2.17 15.68 1.11
N ASP A 83 -3.33 16.23 1.49
CA ASP A 83 -4.06 17.16 0.63
C ASP A 83 -3.32 18.48 0.47
N ALA A 84 -2.59 18.91 1.50
CA ALA A 84 -1.86 20.16 1.45
C ALA A 84 -0.78 20.18 0.36
N SER A 85 -0.12 19.04 0.14
CA SER A 85 0.91 18.90 -0.89
C SER A 85 0.45 18.18 -2.14
N ALA A 86 -0.80 17.71 -2.17
CA ALA A 86 -1.38 16.91 -3.25
C ALA A 86 -0.55 15.65 -3.53
N LYS A 87 -0.11 14.99 -2.48
CA LYS A 87 0.66 13.74 -2.55
C LYS A 87 -0.07 12.62 -1.84
N VAL A 88 0.15 11.39 -2.29
CA VAL A 88 -0.30 10.21 -1.57
C VAL A 88 0.91 9.32 -1.29
N TYR A 89 1.12 9.04 -0.01
CA TYR A 89 2.23 8.21 0.43
C TYR A 89 1.77 6.77 0.53
N ILE A 90 2.41 5.89 -0.24
CA ILE A 90 2.18 4.45 -0.12
C ILE A 90 3.07 3.94 1.01
N LEU A 91 2.46 3.53 2.09
CA LEU A 91 3.17 3.25 3.35
C LEU A 91 3.75 1.84 3.40
N ASN A 92 2.91 0.85 3.12
CA ASN A 92 3.29 -0.56 3.16
C ASN A 92 2.35 -1.39 2.30
N VAL A 93 2.82 -2.57 1.90
CA VAL A 93 2.03 -3.58 1.20
C VAL A 93 2.08 -4.84 2.06
N ILE A 94 0.95 -5.21 2.69
CA ILE A 94 0.91 -6.24 3.72
C ILE A 94 -0.04 -7.36 3.30
N TYR A 95 0.42 -8.61 3.41
CA TYR A 95 -0.43 -9.76 3.12
C TYR A 95 -1.69 -9.72 4.00
N ALA A 96 -2.86 -9.89 3.36
CA ALA A 96 -4.15 -9.68 4.04
C ALA A 96 -4.37 -10.63 5.23
N LYS A 97 -3.71 -11.77 5.24
CA LYS A 97 -3.82 -12.74 6.34
C LYS A 97 -2.84 -12.52 7.50
N ARG A 98 -1.96 -11.53 7.36
CA ARG A 98 -1.08 -11.16 8.49
C ARG A 98 -1.87 -10.41 9.56
N ASP A 99 -1.30 -10.34 10.75
CA ASP A 99 -1.82 -9.53 11.85
C ASP A 99 -1.74 -8.05 11.46
N GLN A 100 -2.87 -7.49 11.05
CA GLN A 100 -2.94 -6.11 10.54
C GLN A 100 -2.68 -5.09 11.63
N LEU A 101 -3.15 -5.35 12.85
CA LEU A 101 -2.92 -4.43 13.96
C LEU A 101 -1.42 -4.31 14.26
N ARG A 102 -0.72 -5.44 14.26
CA ARG A 102 0.72 -5.44 14.48
C ARG A 102 1.45 -4.70 13.36
N ALA A 103 1.03 -4.91 12.12
CA ALA A 103 1.61 -4.20 10.98
C ALA A 103 1.42 -2.69 11.11
N LEU A 104 0.23 -2.24 11.50
CA LEU A 104 -0.07 -0.83 11.70
C LEU A 104 0.80 -0.22 12.81
N LYS A 105 0.98 -0.94 13.93
CA LYS A 105 1.80 -0.46 15.05
C LYS A 105 3.27 -0.24 14.66
N ASN A 106 3.77 -1.00 13.70
CA ASN A 106 5.16 -0.91 13.25
C ASN A 106 5.32 0.01 12.03
N MET A 107 4.24 0.59 11.53
CA MET A 107 4.25 1.33 10.28
C MET A 107 4.72 2.76 10.47
N ASN A 108 5.65 3.20 9.62
CA ASN A 108 6.04 4.60 9.53
C ASN A 108 4.98 5.34 8.69
N LEU A 109 4.32 6.33 9.27
CA LEU A 109 3.26 7.07 8.59
C LEU A 109 3.75 8.27 7.78
N HIS A 110 5.03 8.57 7.86
CA HIS A 110 5.64 9.67 7.10
C HIS A 110 4.95 11.02 7.36
N ASP A 111 4.71 11.32 8.61
CA ASP A 111 4.11 12.60 9.03
C ASP A 111 5.05 13.78 8.85
#